data_7a546959c15605982759faca45b745c7
#
_entry.id   7a546959c15605982759faca45b745c7
#
_cell.length_a   1.000
_cell.length_b   1.000
_cell.length_c   1.000
_cell.angle_alpha   90.00
_cell.angle_beta   90.00
_cell.angle_gamma   90.00
#
_symmetry.space_group_name_H-M   'P 1'
#
loop_
_entity.id
_entity.type
_entity.pdbx_description
1 polymer ?
#
loop_
_entity_poly.entity_id
_entity_poly.type
_entity_poly.pdbx_seq_one_letter_code
_entity_poly.pdbx_strand_id
1 'polypeptide(L)'
;MPCFLAGQAAAQSVASALDVPIYRFSHQAGHLMAAVKTCGDESVGKAPFLAFHASGGTTELLLAKPDDGIGFSAEIVGCTKDISAGQLVDRVGVMLGLTFPCGGELEKLAAQSRAKKIPAKICVRGMDCNISGAENTAAKMLKDGASHEDVARFAIEFVGKTILAMSQAARDQSLKIQNLLRIKKV
;
A
#
# COMPACT_ATOMS: atom_id res chain seq x y z
N MET A 1 -12.63 -6.73 15.53
CA MET A 1 -12.21 -7.01 16.92
C MET A 1 -12.65 -8.37 17.46
N PRO A 2 -13.94 -8.79 17.48
CA PRO A 2 -14.35 -10.10 18.05
C PRO A 2 -13.65 -11.30 17.44
N CYS A 3 -13.46 -11.33 16.11
CA CYS A 3 -12.82 -12.44 15.40
C CYS A 3 -11.36 -12.65 15.81
N PHE A 4 -10.59 -11.57 16.04
CA PHE A 4 -9.22 -11.67 16.51
C PHE A 4 -9.12 -12.25 17.91
N LEU A 5 -10.03 -11.83 18.82
CA LEU A 5 -10.08 -12.36 20.19
C LEU A 5 -10.46 -13.84 20.20
N ALA A 6 -11.43 -14.25 19.37
CA ALA A 6 -11.81 -15.66 19.23
C ALA A 6 -10.65 -16.50 18.70
N GLY A 7 -9.96 -16.04 17.66
CA GLY A 7 -8.79 -16.72 17.11
C GLY A 7 -7.64 -16.82 18.12
N GLN A 8 -7.39 -15.75 18.88
CA GLN A 8 -6.37 -15.76 19.94
C GLN A 8 -6.74 -16.75 21.06
N ALA A 9 -7.99 -16.77 21.52
CA ALA A 9 -8.46 -17.70 22.54
C ALA A 9 -8.33 -19.16 22.09
N ALA A 10 -8.74 -19.46 20.86
CA ALA A 10 -8.60 -20.79 20.27
C ALA A 10 -7.13 -21.22 20.20
N ALA A 11 -6.25 -20.38 19.67
CA ALA A 11 -4.81 -20.67 19.59
C ALA A 11 -4.20 -20.90 20.98
N GLN A 12 -4.58 -20.09 21.96
CA GLN A 12 -4.11 -20.23 23.35
C GLN A 12 -4.59 -21.53 23.99
N SER A 13 -5.85 -21.93 23.75
CA SER A 13 -6.39 -23.18 24.27
C SER A 13 -5.66 -24.40 23.70
N VAL A 14 -5.39 -24.40 22.38
CA VAL A 14 -4.66 -25.49 21.71
C VAL A 14 -3.21 -25.54 22.21
N ALA A 15 -2.52 -24.42 22.31
CA ALA A 15 -1.14 -24.36 22.80
C ALA A 15 -1.03 -24.86 24.25
N SER A 16 -1.98 -24.47 25.12
CA SER A 16 -2.03 -24.94 26.50
C SER A 16 -2.35 -26.44 26.59
N ALA A 17 -3.23 -26.97 25.75
CA ALA A 17 -3.57 -28.38 25.75
C ALA A 17 -2.42 -29.28 25.24
N LEU A 18 -1.59 -28.77 24.35
CA LEU A 18 -0.46 -29.49 23.75
C LEU A 18 0.88 -29.18 24.42
N ASP A 19 0.90 -28.30 25.42
CA ASP A 19 2.11 -27.82 26.10
C ASP A 19 3.19 -27.32 25.12
N VAL A 20 2.75 -26.51 24.15
CA VAL A 20 3.65 -25.91 23.14
C VAL A 20 3.68 -24.38 23.25
N PRO A 21 4.81 -23.74 22.91
CA PRO A 21 4.92 -22.28 22.95
C PRO A 21 4.02 -21.64 21.89
N ILE A 22 3.48 -20.46 22.22
CA ILE A 22 2.71 -19.62 21.30
C ILE A 22 3.49 -18.35 20.96
N TYR A 23 3.64 -18.07 19.67
CA TYR A 23 4.31 -16.87 19.16
C TYR A 23 3.28 -15.90 18.58
N ARG A 24 3.44 -14.62 18.90
CA ARG A 24 2.53 -13.57 18.43
C ARG A 24 3.21 -12.69 17.40
N PHE A 25 2.55 -12.49 16.28
CA PHE A 25 3.01 -11.61 15.20
C PHE A 25 1.96 -10.57 14.88
N SER A 26 2.38 -9.38 14.47
CA SER A 26 1.46 -8.41 13.92
C SER A 26 1.00 -8.86 12.52
N HIS A 27 -0.19 -8.44 12.12
CA HIS A 27 -0.73 -8.71 10.77
C HIS A 27 0.21 -8.14 9.69
N GLN A 28 0.73 -6.95 9.90
CA GLN A 28 1.69 -6.31 9.00
C GLN A 28 3.00 -7.10 8.88
N ALA A 29 3.55 -7.60 10.00
CA ALA A 29 4.75 -8.45 9.97
C ALA A 29 4.53 -9.73 9.15
N GLY A 30 3.34 -10.33 9.23
CA GLY A 30 2.97 -11.49 8.42
C GLY A 30 2.97 -11.18 6.92
N HIS A 31 2.38 -10.06 6.50
CA HIS A 31 2.40 -9.61 5.11
C HIS A 31 3.82 -9.29 4.61
N LEU A 32 4.62 -8.60 5.42
CA LEU A 32 6.01 -8.30 5.08
C LEU A 32 6.83 -9.58 4.90
N MET A 33 6.69 -10.53 5.82
CA MET A 33 7.41 -11.81 5.73
C MET A 33 7.01 -12.60 4.48
N ALA A 34 5.71 -12.65 4.15
CA ALA A 34 5.24 -13.30 2.93
C ALA A 34 5.85 -12.64 1.68
N ALA A 35 5.83 -11.30 1.60
CA ALA A 35 6.40 -10.55 0.49
C ALA A 35 7.92 -10.79 0.34
N VAL A 36 8.67 -10.74 1.44
CA VAL A 36 10.12 -11.00 1.44
C VAL A 36 10.44 -12.44 0.98
N LYS A 37 9.65 -13.41 1.44
CA LYS A 37 9.84 -14.81 1.04
C LYS A 37 9.53 -15.06 -0.44
N THR A 38 8.60 -14.33 -1.01
CA THR A 38 8.18 -14.53 -2.41
C THR A 38 8.92 -13.66 -3.42
N CYS A 39 9.65 -12.61 -2.98
CA CYS A 39 10.37 -11.72 -3.91
C CYS A 39 11.59 -12.37 -4.57
N GLY A 40 12.10 -13.48 -4.06
CA GLY A 40 13.25 -14.19 -4.60
C GLY A 40 14.61 -13.52 -4.38
N ASP A 41 14.66 -12.41 -3.67
CA ASP A 41 15.89 -11.70 -3.32
C ASP A 41 16.18 -11.88 -1.81
N GLU A 42 17.18 -12.70 -1.52
CA GLU A 42 17.59 -13.00 -0.14
C GLU A 42 18.19 -11.79 0.60
N SER A 43 18.55 -10.72 -0.08
CA SER A 43 19.07 -9.49 0.55
C SER A 43 17.95 -8.65 1.17
N VAL A 44 16.73 -8.76 0.64
CA VAL A 44 15.55 -8.06 1.18
C VAL A 44 15.23 -8.61 2.57
N GLY A 45 15.13 -7.72 3.53
CA GLY A 45 14.85 -8.08 4.93
C GLY A 45 16.09 -8.31 5.81
N LYS A 46 17.32 -8.28 5.26
CA LYS A 46 18.56 -8.31 6.07
C LYS A 46 18.94 -6.94 6.66
N ALA A 47 18.35 -5.87 6.13
CA ALA A 47 18.53 -4.50 6.59
C ALA A 47 17.16 -3.79 6.60
N PRO A 48 17.02 -2.62 7.24
CA PRO A 48 15.79 -1.83 7.17
C PRO A 48 15.41 -1.51 5.73
N PHE A 49 14.12 -1.66 5.40
CA PHE A 49 13.58 -1.40 4.06
C PHE A 49 12.23 -0.71 4.12
N LEU A 50 11.85 -0.07 3.02
CA LEU A 50 10.51 0.50 2.85
C LEU A 50 9.58 -0.51 2.18
N ALA A 51 8.36 -0.62 2.68
CA ALA A 51 7.32 -1.46 2.11
C ALA A 51 6.00 -0.69 2.02
N PHE A 52 5.21 -0.98 0.98
CA PHE A 52 3.83 -0.51 0.91
C PHE A 52 2.87 -1.60 1.36
N HIS A 53 1.97 -1.22 2.25
CA HIS A 53 0.78 -1.99 2.57
C HIS A 53 -0.41 -1.30 1.89
N ALA A 54 -0.76 -1.75 0.68
CA ALA A 54 -1.87 -1.22 -0.11
C ALA A 54 -2.96 -2.29 -0.25
N SER A 55 -4.15 -1.99 0.24
CA SER A 55 -5.29 -2.91 0.24
C SER A 55 -6.60 -2.15 0.04
N GLY A 56 -7.73 -2.85 0.10
CA GLY A 56 -9.06 -2.25 0.14
C GLY A 56 -9.30 -1.34 1.35
N GLY A 57 -8.58 -1.54 2.46
CA GLY A 57 -8.74 -0.78 3.72
C GLY A 57 -7.62 0.21 4.01
N THR A 58 -6.41 -0.04 3.50
CA THR A 58 -5.20 0.71 3.88
C THR A 58 -4.38 1.13 2.67
N THR A 59 -3.64 2.22 2.83
CA THR A 59 -2.54 2.63 1.95
C THR A 59 -1.50 3.29 2.82
N GLU A 60 -0.49 2.52 3.18
CA GLU A 60 0.52 2.87 4.16
C GLU A 60 1.91 2.61 3.60
N LEU A 61 2.84 3.52 3.86
CA LEU A 61 4.26 3.33 3.66
C LEU A 61 4.87 2.95 5.01
N LEU A 62 5.47 1.78 5.07
CA LEU A 62 6.06 1.19 6.26
C LEU A 62 7.58 1.26 6.18
N LEU A 63 8.22 1.61 7.30
CA LEU A 63 9.63 1.31 7.53
C LEU A 63 9.70 -0.01 8.29
N ALA A 64 10.12 -1.05 7.61
CA ALA A 64 10.32 -2.37 8.19
C ALA A 64 11.77 -2.53 8.64
N LYS A 65 11.97 -3.08 9.83
CA LYS A 65 13.29 -3.38 10.39
C LYS A 65 13.33 -4.85 10.79
N PRO A 66 14.41 -5.59 10.44
CA PRO A 66 14.59 -6.94 10.97
C PRO A 66 14.52 -6.93 12.50
N ASP A 67 13.84 -7.90 13.06
CA ASP A 67 13.78 -8.13 14.51
C ASP A 67 14.64 -9.35 14.86
N ASP A 68 15.38 -9.28 15.96
CA ASP A 68 16.30 -10.34 16.42
C ASP A 68 15.60 -11.66 16.76
N GLY A 69 14.27 -11.67 16.78
CA GLY A 69 13.44 -12.84 16.97
C GLY A 69 13.12 -13.57 15.67
N ILE A 70 11.95 -13.35 15.11
CA ILE A 70 11.43 -14.15 13.98
C ILE A 70 10.58 -13.24 13.05
N GLY A 71 11.08 -12.09 12.61
CA GLY A 71 10.27 -11.28 11.74
C GLY A 71 10.73 -9.84 11.54
N PHE A 72 9.74 -8.96 11.45
CA PHE A 72 9.97 -7.54 11.25
C PHE A 72 9.16 -6.72 12.25
N SER A 73 9.77 -5.69 12.80
CA SER A 73 9.04 -4.56 13.33
C SER A 73 8.68 -3.63 12.17
N ALA A 74 7.49 -3.04 12.19
CA ALA A 74 7.01 -2.14 11.15
C ALA A 74 6.49 -0.85 11.77
N GLU A 75 6.96 0.28 11.25
CA GLU A 75 6.54 1.62 11.64
C GLU A 75 5.89 2.29 10.44
N ILE A 76 4.69 2.87 10.63
CA ILE A 76 4.03 3.65 9.58
C ILE A 76 4.73 5.00 9.46
N VAL A 77 5.39 5.25 8.34
CA VAL A 77 6.11 6.50 8.06
C VAL A 77 5.35 7.43 7.12
N GLY A 78 4.32 6.92 6.46
CA GLY A 78 3.39 7.70 5.64
C GLY A 78 2.10 6.93 5.38
N CYS A 79 1.00 7.63 5.16
CA CYS A 79 -0.27 6.97 4.88
C CYS A 79 -1.21 7.87 4.06
N THR A 80 -2.29 7.28 3.55
CA THR A 80 -3.39 8.08 3.03
C THR A 80 -4.12 8.80 4.18
N LYS A 81 -4.58 10.02 3.92
CA LYS A 81 -5.36 10.83 4.88
C LYS A 81 -6.87 10.80 4.59
N ASP A 82 -7.27 10.09 3.55
CA ASP A 82 -8.68 9.96 3.18
C ASP A 82 -9.02 8.51 2.79
N ILE A 83 -9.26 8.21 1.53
CA ILE A 83 -9.59 6.86 1.09
C ILE A 83 -8.33 6.05 0.75
N SER A 84 -8.42 4.72 0.81
CA SER A 84 -7.34 3.84 0.37
C SER A 84 -7.25 3.72 -1.14
N ALA A 85 -6.10 3.25 -1.65
CA ALA A 85 -5.90 2.98 -3.07
C ALA A 85 -6.89 1.91 -3.59
N GLY A 86 -7.14 0.87 -2.81
CA GLY A 86 -8.12 -0.16 -3.17
C GLY A 86 -9.54 0.39 -3.21
N GLN A 87 -9.91 1.28 -2.27
CA GLN A 87 -11.22 1.95 -2.34
C GLN A 87 -11.37 2.82 -3.60
N LEU A 88 -10.33 3.54 -4.03
CA LEU A 88 -10.38 4.27 -5.29
C LEU A 88 -10.61 3.34 -6.46
N VAL A 89 -9.85 2.24 -6.54
CA VAL A 89 -9.96 1.23 -7.60
C VAL A 89 -11.37 0.66 -7.65
N ASP A 90 -11.93 0.25 -6.52
CA ASP A 90 -13.27 -0.32 -6.46
C ASP A 90 -14.36 0.70 -6.77
N ARG A 91 -14.26 1.93 -6.26
CA ARG A 91 -15.26 2.98 -6.54
C ARG A 91 -15.27 3.39 -8.00
N VAL A 92 -14.08 3.55 -8.62
CA VAL A 92 -14.00 3.82 -10.06
C VAL A 92 -14.51 2.62 -10.86
N GLY A 93 -14.17 1.39 -10.46
CA GLY A 93 -14.68 0.20 -11.11
C GLY A 93 -16.21 0.11 -11.09
N VAL A 94 -16.83 0.33 -9.93
CA VAL A 94 -18.30 0.37 -9.80
C VAL A 94 -18.89 1.51 -10.65
N MET A 95 -18.25 2.68 -10.69
CA MET A 95 -18.65 3.80 -11.53
C MET A 95 -18.65 3.44 -13.03
N LEU A 96 -17.74 2.54 -13.45
CA LEU A 96 -17.66 2.00 -14.81
C LEU A 96 -18.57 0.79 -15.05
N GLY A 97 -19.39 0.38 -14.07
CA GLY A 97 -20.31 -0.76 -14.17
C GLY A 97 -19.68 -2.12 -13.91
N LEU A 98 -18.45 -2.17 -13.34
CA LEU A 98 -17.78 -3.42 -12.98
C LEU A 98 -18.33 -3.98 -11.67
N THR A 99 -18.20 -5.31 -11.49
CA THR A 99 -18.63 -6.00 -10.27
C THR A 99 -17.54 -5.95 -9.19
N PHE A 100 -17.92 -5.59 -7.97
CA PHE A 100 -17.01 -5.62 -6.81
C PHE A 100 -16.60 -7.07 -6.46
N PRO A 101 -15.33 -7.35 -6.15
CA PRO A 101 -14.17 -6.43 -6.16
C PRO A 101 -13.66 -6.15 -7.57
N CYS A 102 -13.42 -4.87 -7.90
CA CYS A 102 -13.22 -4.42 -9.27
C CYS A 102 -11.76 -4.52 -9.78
N GLY A 103 -10.78 -4.74 -8.89
CA GLY A 103 -9.36 -4.55 -9.21
C GLY A 103 -8.88 -5.27 -10.47
N GLY A 104 -9.14 -6.58 -10.58
CA GLY A 104 -8.68 -7.36 -11.73
C GLY A 104 -9.38 -7.02 -13.05
N GLU A 105 -10.67 -6.66 -13.00
CA GLU A 105 -11.41 -6.22 -14.20
C GLU A 105 -11.02 -4.81 -14.62
N LEU A 106 -10.81 -3.91 -13.64
CA LEU A 106 -10.35 -2.55 -13.88
C LEU A 106 -8.96 -2.53 -14.54
N GLU A 107 -8.04 -3.40 -14.09
CA GLU A 107 -6.72 -3.54 -14.68
C GLU A 107 -6.78 -4.00 -16.13
N LYS A 108 -7.59 -5.01 -16.44
CA LYS A 108 -7.81 -5.49 -17.80
C LYS A 108 -8.40 -4.41 -18.70
N LEU A 109 -9.33 -3.63 -18.18
CA LEU A 109 -9.95 -2.51 -18.90
C LEU A 109 -8.92 -1.41 -19.15
N ALA A 110 -8.13 -1.03 -18.14
CA ALA A 110 -7.07 -0.04 -18.26
C ALA A 110 -6.01 -0.40 -19.30
N ALA A 111 -5.70 -1.69 -19.43
CA ALA A 111 -4.73 -2.18 -20.43
C ALA A 111 -5.21 -1.99 -21.89
N GLN A 112 -6.50 -1.79 -22.12
CA GLN A 112 -7.07 -1.56 -23.44
C GLN A 112 -7.05 -0.07 -23.85
N SER A 113 -6.71 0.84 -22.94
CA SER A 113 -6.62 2.27 -23.23
C SER A 113 -5.59 2.56 -24.31
N ARG A 114 -5.99 3.37 -25.29
CA ARG A 114 -5.14 3.85 -26.40
C ARG A 114 -4.63 5.27 -26.19
N ALA A 115 -4.95 5.90 -25.07
CA ALA A 115 -4.51 7.26 -24.77
C ALA A 115 -2.97 7.30 -24.69
N LYS A 116 -2.33 8.23 -25.37
CA LYS A 116 -0.86 8.41 -25.30
C LYS A 116 -0.42 8.86 -23.92
N LYS A 117 -1.21 9.69 -23.25
CA LYS A 117 -0.94 10.24 -21.91
C LYS A 117 -2.24 10.53 -21.19
N ILE A 118 -2.33 10.13 -19.94
CA ILE A 118 -3.45 10.50 -19.07
C ILE A 118 -2.88 11.37 -17.93
N PRO A 119 -3.30 12.65 -17.85
CA PRO A 119 -2.83 13.53 -16.79
C PRO A 119 -3.44 13.10 -15.45
N ALA A 120 -2.60 12.81 -14.47
CA ALA A 120 -3.01 12.52 -13.10
C ALA A 120 -2.29 13.48 -12.16
N LYS A 121 -3.05 14.41 -11.55
CA LYS A 121 -2.54 15.32 -10.52
C LYS A 121 -2.61 14.63 -9.18
N ILE A 122 -1.47 14.16 -8.68
CA ILE A 122 -1.37 13.52 -7.37
C ILE A 122 -1.23 14.57 -6.26
N CYS A 123 -1.62 14.19 -5.03
CA CYS A 123 -1.48 15.01 -3.84
C CYS A 123 -0.67 14.23 -2.79
N VAL A 124 0.64 14.53 -2.73
CA VAL A 124 1.57 13.96 -1.72
C VAL A 124 2.18 15.12 -0.94
N ARG A 125 2.18 15.02 0.39
CA ARG A 125 2.76 16.01 1.30
C ARG A 125 3.66 15.29 2.31
N GLY A 126 4.98 15.46 2.17
CA GLY A 126 5.92 14.58 2.85
C GLY A 126 5.73 13.16 2.36
N MET A 127 5.52 12.20 3.26
CA MET A 127 5.24 10.80 2.93
C MET A 127 3.74 10.46 3.01
N ASP A 128 2.86 11.42 3.30
CA ASP A 128 1.41 11.24 3.31
C ASP A 128 0.78 11.59 1.96
N CYS A 129 -0.36 11.00 1.64
CA CYS A 129 -1.10 11.28 0.42
C CYS A 129 -2.59 11.52 0.67
N ASN A 130 -3.25 12.12 -0.35
CA ASN A 130 -4.71 12.18 -0.47
C ASN A 130 -5.12 11.61 -1.82
N ILE A 131 -6.09 10.72 -1.79
CA ILE A 131 -6.51 9.90 -2.95
C ILE A 131 -7.91 10.24 -3.41
N SER A 132 -8.80 10.70 -2.52
CA SER A 132 -10.23 10.93 -2.83
C SER A 132 -10.49 11.87 -4.01
N GLY A 133 -9.61 12.85 -4.24
CA GLY A 133 -9.73 13.76 -5.38
C GLY A 133 -9.69 13.06 -6.75
N ALA A 134 -9.12 11.87 -6.84
CA ALA A 134 -9.09 11.07 -8.06
C ALA A 134 -10.47 10.52 -8.43
N GLU A 135 -11.30 10.17 -7.45
CA GLU A 135 -12.69 9.73 -7.69
C GLU A 135 -13.49 10.81 -8.41
N ASN A 136 -13.40 12.05 -7.94
CA ASN A 136 -14.05 13.19 -8.60
C ASN A 136 -13.50 13.45 -9.99
N THR A 137 -12.21 13.25 -10.20
CA THR A 137 -11.58 13.40 -11.51
C THR A 137 -12.07 12.33 -12.48
N ALA A 138 -12.17 11.07 -12.04
CA ALA A 138 -12.71 9.97 -12.83
C ALA A 138 -14.16 10.24 -13.25
N ALA A 139 -15.02 10.68 -12.31
CA ALA A 139 -16.39 11.05 -12.58
C ALA A 139 -16.50 12.20 -13.62
N LYS A 140 -15.63 13.20 -13.50
CA LYS A 140 -15.55 14.30 -14.48
C LYS A 140 -15.11 13.79 -15.84
N MET A 141 -14.10 12.94 -15.94
CA MET A 141 -13.65 12.36 -17.20
C MET A 141 -14.77 11.63 -17.93
N LEU A 142 -15.58 10.83 -17.21
CA LEU A 142 -16.76 10.18 -17.79
C LEU A 142 -17.79 11.19 -18.30
N LYS A 143 -18.08 12.21 -17.51
CA LYS A 143 -19.01 13.27 -17.90
C LYS A 143 -18.55 14.03 -19.15
N ASP A 144 -17.24 14.21 -19.29
CA ASP A 144 -16.59 14.87 -20.42
C ASP A 144 -16.45 13.95 -21.66
N GLY A 145 -16.95 12.70 -21.59
CA GLY A 145 -16.99 11.74 -22.70
C GLY A 145 -15.72 10.90 -22.87
N ALA A 146 -14.87 10.80 -21.85
CA ALA A 146 -13.74 9.87 -21.90
C ALA A 146 -14.20 8.41 -21.96
N SER A 147 -13.44 7.55 -22.64
CA SER A 147 -13.73 6.12 -22.69
C SER A 147 -13.56 5.45 -21.33
N HIS A 148 -14.24 4.34 -21.10
CA HIS A 148 -14.11 3.57 -19.84
C HIS A 148 -12.68 3.08 -19.64
N GLU A 149 -12.00 2.70 -20.71
CA GLU A 149 -10.60 2.26 -20.71
C GLU A 149 -9.67 3.38 -20.24
N ASP A 150 -9.89 4.60 -20.67
CA ASP A 150 -9.08 5.76 -20.29
C ASP A 150 -9.29 6.14 -18.81
N VAL A 151 -10.53 6.05 -18.33
CA VAL A 151 -10.87 6.31 -16.93
C VAL A 151 -10.30 5.21 -16.03
N ALA A 152 -10.39 3.94 -16.44
CA ALA A 152 -9.78 2.82 -15.72
C ALA A 152 -8.25 3.00 -15.63
N ARG A 153 -7.62 3.33 -16.75
CA ARG A 153 -6.16 3.60 -16.78
C ARG A 153 -5.79 4.80 -15.93
N PHE A 154 -6.60 5.87 -15.92
CA PHE A 154 -6.38 7.00 -15.03
C PHE A 154 -6.29 6.56 -13.56
N ALA A 155 -7.23 5.75 -13.09
CA ALA A 155 -7.25 5.29 -11.70
C ALA A 155 -5.99 4.48 -11.34
N ILE A 156 -5.59 3.54 -12.19
CA ILE A 156 -4.38 2.73 -11.98
C ILE A 156 -3.11 3.59 -12.00
N GLU A 157 -2.96 4.47 -13.00
CA GLU A 157 -1.80 5.37 -13.08
C GLU A 157 -1.74 6.36 -11.92
N PHE A 158 -2.90 6.85 -11.43
CA PHE A 158 -2.96 7.74 -10.28
C PHE A 158 -2.39 7.04 -9.04
N VAL A 159 -2.81 5.80 -8.75
CA VAL A 159 -2.28 5.00 -7.65
C VAL A 159 -0.77 4.79 -7.81
N GLY A 160 -0.33 4.34 -8.98
CA GLY A 160 1.09 4.11 -9.26
C GLY A 160 1.96 5.35 -9.07
N LYS A 161 1.50 6.50 -9.59
CA LYS A 161 2.20 7.79 -9.42
C LYS A 161 2.22 8.25 -7.96
N THR A 162 1.15 8.00 -7.20
CA THR A 162 1.09 8.33 -5.77
C THR A 162 2.11 7.51 -4.98
N ILE A 163 2.15 6.19 -5.19
CA ILE A 163 3.13 5.28 -4.56
C ILE A 163 4.56 5.71 -4.89
N LEU A 164 4.84 6.01 -6.16
CA LEU A 164 6.16 6.47 -6.60
C LEU A 164 6.56 7.77 -5.90
N ALA A 165 5.66 8.75 -5.82
CA ALA A 165 5.95 10.03 -5.18
C ALA A 165 6.17 9.90 -3.66
N MET A 166 5.40 9.05 -2.97
CA MET A 166 5.62 8.73 -1.56
C MET A 166 7.00 8.08 -1.34
N SER A 167 7.39 7.13 -2.22
CA SER A 167 8.70 6.48 -2.18
C SER A 167 9.84 7.48 -2.37
N GLN A 168 9.70 8.39 -3.32
CA GLN A 168 10.69 9.44 -3.58
C GLN A 168 10.83 10.38 -2.38
N ALA A 169 9.71 10.80 -1.78
CA ALA A 169 9.71 11.65 -0.59
C ALA A 169 10.42 10.99 0.60
N ALA A 170 10.18 9.69 0.82
CA ALA A 170 10.84 8.92 1.88
C ALA A 170 12.36 8.83 1.65
N ARG A 171 12.78 8.57 0.41
CA ARG A 171 14.21 8.55 0.04
C ARG A 171 14.88 9.89 0.29
N ASP A 172 14.24 10.98 -0.14
CA ASP A 172 14.80 12.32 -0.01
C ASP A 172 14.92 12.74 1.47
N GLN A 173 13.96 12.32 2.31
CA GLN A 173 14.03 12.56 3.74
C GLN A 173 15.15 11.74 4.40
N SER A 174 15.35 10.49 4.03
CA SER A 174 16.46 9.66 4.50
C SER A 174 17.82 10.28 4.16
N LEU A 175 17.99 10.74 2.92
CA LEU A 175 19.22 11.44 2.49
C LEU A 175 19.48 12.73 3.28
N LYS A 176 18.45 13.52 3.58
CA LYS A 176 18.58 14.72 4.41
C LYS A 176 19.06 14.37 5.82
N ILE A 177 18.48 13.36 6.44
CA ILE A 177 18.88 12.91 7.78
C ILE A 177 20.33 12.42 7.78
N GLN A 178 20.74 11.62 6.80
CA GLN A 178 22.11 11.13 6.69
C GLN A 178 23.11 12.28 6.50
N ASN A 179 22.79 13.27 5.68
CA ASN A 179 23.64 14.44 5.47
C ASN A 179 23.77 15.29 6.75
N LEU A 180 22.67 15.51 7.49
CA LEU A 180 22.70 16.22 8.76
C LEU A 180 23.55 15.50 9.83
N LEU A 181 23.51 14.16 9.86
CA LEU A 181 24.32 13.35 10.77
C LEU A 181 25.82 13.38 10.39
N ARG A 182 26.16 13.50 9.10
CA ARG A 182 27.53 13.66 8.64
C ARG A 182 28.12 15.00 9.05
N ILE A 183 27.34 16.09 8.97
CA ILE A 183 27.78 17.45 9.33
C ILE A 183 28.05 17.58 10.84
N LYS A 184 27.34 16.81 11.69
CA LYS A 184 27.55 16.81 13.15
C LYS A 184 28.76 15.99 13.62
N LYS A 185 29.47 15.30 12.72
CA LYS A 185 30.68 14.50 13.02
C LYS A 185 31.99 15.20 12.60
N VAL A 186 31.93 16.44 12.13
CA VAL A 186 33.04 17.34 11.90
C VAL A 186 33.05 18.41 13.00
#